data_97f4cb1018c73b24ff2bde67b9065207
#
_entry.id   97f4cb1018c73b24ff2bde67b9065207
#
_cell.length_a   1.000
_cell.length_b   1.000
_cell.length_c   1.000
_cell.angle_alpha   90.00
_cell.angle_beta   90.00
_cell.angle_gamma   90.00
#
_symmetry.space_group_name_H-M   'P 1'
#
loop_
_entity.id
_entity.type
_entity.pdbx_description
1 polymer ?
#
loop_
_entity_poly.entity_id
_entity_poly.type
_entity_poly.pdbx_seq_one_letter_code
_entity_poly.pdbx_strand_id
1 'polypeptide(L)'
;MAEQKLILVVDDDRELVEGLRAVLERQGYKVIQAHDGHQGKQAIYNQQPDLVILDMMMPRMGGYPVLEHFRGKTDAPPIIMITANEGSRHKAYAEYLGVVDYIRKPFALERLLETVNKALGVAKPDEEPKKE
;
A
#
# COMPACT_ATOMS: atom_id res chain seq x y z
N MET A 1 -4.90 8.16 23.47
CA MET A 1 -5.36 7.27 22.41
C MET A 1 -4.52 7.45 21.16
N ALA A 2 -4.15 6.34 20.56
CA ALA A 2 -3.40 6.41 19.31
C ALA A 2 -4.31 6.90 18.19
N GLU A 3 -3.78 7.72 17.32
CA GLU A 3 -4.49 8.13 16.11
C GLU A 3 -4.71 6.95 15.21
N GLN A 4 -5.86 6.95 14.54
CA GLN A 4 -6.18 5.93 13.55
C GLN A 4 -5.32 6.18 12.31
N LYS A 5 -4.58 5.16 11.88
CA LYS A 5 -3.75 5.27 10.68
C LYS A 5 -4.61 5.24 9.43
N LEU A 6 -4.23 6.03 8.45
CA LEU A 6 -4.94 6.16 7.18
C LEU A 6 -4.17 5.43 6.09
N ILE A 7 -4.84 4.52 5.41
CA ILE A 7 -4.26 3.75 4.31
C ILE A 7 -4.98 4.11 3.02
N LEU A 8 -4.20 4.43 1.98
CA LEU A 8 -4.72 4.64 0.64
C LEU A 8 -4.50 3.37 -0.17
N VAL A 9 -5.57 2.85 -0.77
CA VAL A 9 -5.49 1.70 -1.67
C VAL A 9 -5.72 2.19 -3.09
N VAL A 10 -4.77 1.96 -3.99
CA VAL A 10 -4.81 2.41 -5.37
C VAL A 10 -4.78 1.19 -6.28
N ASP A 11 -5.91 0.86 -6.89
CA ASP A 11 -6.03 -0.29 -7.79
C ASP A 11 -7.31 -0.07 -8.61
N ASP A 12 -7.26 -0.42 -9.89
CA ASP A 12 -8.42 -0.27 -10.75
C ASP A 12 -9.43 -1.42 -10.59
N ASP A 13 -9.04 -2.48 -9.88
CA ASP A 13 -9.95 -3.59 -9.55
C ASP A 13 -10.78 -3.20 -8.32
N ARG A 14 -12.00 -2.75 -8.59
CA ARG A 14 -12.86 -2.22 -7.52
C ARG A 14 -13.26 -3.29 -6.50
N GLU A 15 -13.41 -4.53 -6.95
CA GLU A 15 -13.73 -5.64 -6.05
C GLU A 15 -12.58 -5.88 -5.08
N LEU A 16 -11.36 -5.88 -5.58
CA LEU A 16 -10.18 -6.04 -4.74
C LEU A 16 -10.09 -4.90 -3.72
N VAL A 17 -10.29 -3.68 -4.18
CA VAL A 17 -10.22 -2.50 -3.31
C VAL A 17 -11.26 -2.60 -2.19
N GLU A 18 -12.49 -2.97 -2.52
CA GLU A 18 -13.54 -3.11 -1.49
C GLU A 18 -13.22 -4.22 -0.51
N GLY A 19 -12.68 -5.33 -0.99
CA GLY A 19 -12.27 -6.43 -0.11
C GLY A 19 -11.17 -6.00 0.84
N LEU A 20 -10.15 -5.31 0.33
CA LEU A 20 -9.06 -4.83 1.15
C LEU A 20 -9.54 -3.80 2.17
N ARG A 21 -10.42 -2.91 1.74
CA ARG A 21 -10.97 -1.90 2.62
C ARG A 21 -11.69 -2.53 3.81
N ALA A 22 -12.54 -3.53 3.53
CA ALA A 22 -13.30 -4.19 4.59
C ALA A 22 -12.37 -4.83 5.62
N VAL A 23 -11.34 -5.51 5.14
CA VAL A 23 -10.39 -6.19 6.03
C VAL A 23 -9.56 -5.19 6.83
N LEU A 24 -9.06 -4.15 6.17
CA LEU A 24 -8.22 -3.16 6.83
C LEU A 24 -9.02 -2.35 7.85
N GLU A 25 -10.27 -2.01 7.53
CA GLU A 25 -11.12 -1.32 8.49
C GLU A 25 -11.39 -2.17 9.72
N ARG A 26 -11.53 -3.47 9.51
CA ARG A 26 -11.72 -4.40 10.62
C ARG A 26 -10.50 -4.44 11.54
N GLN A 27 -9.33 -4.16 11.00
CA GLN A 27 -8.11 -4.09 11.79
C GLN A 27 -7.92 -2.75 12.50
N GLY A 28 -8.85 -1.81 12.30
CA GLY A 28 -8.79 -0.51 12.95
C GLY A 28 -8.21 0.60 12.11
N TYR A 29 -7.92 0.35 10.84
CA TYR A 29 -7.39 1.38 9.94
C TYR A 29 -8.52 2.15 9.28
N LYS A 30 -8.22 3.38 8.92
CA LYS A 30 -9.09 4.17 8.05
C LYS A 30 -8.59 4.00 6.62
N VAL A 31 -9.51 3.80 5.67
CA VAL A 31 -9.14 3.48 4.30
C VAL A 31 -9.77 4.45 3.31
N ILE A 32 -8.95 4.97 2.40
CA ILE A 32 -9.43 5.73 1.25
C ILE A 32 -8.99 5.01 -0.01
N GLN A 33 -9.66 5.30 -1.11
CA GLN A 33 -9.52 4.56 -2.36
C GLN A 33 -9.18 5.48 -3.52
N ALA A 34 -8.39 4.95 -4.46
CA ALA A 34 -8.18 5.57 -5.76
C ALA A 34 -8.10 4.45 -6.80
N HIS A 35 -8.42 4.75 -8.05
CA HIS A 35 -8.57 3.72 -9.07
C HIS A 35 -7.61 3.89 -10.25
N ASP A 36 -6.74 4.88 -10.21
CA ASP A 36 -5.62 4.99 -11.13
C ASP A 36 -4.54 5.85 -10.48
N GLY A 37 -3.40 5.96 -11.16
CA GLY A 37 -2.26 6.68 -10.60
C GLY A 37 -2.49 8.17 -10.43
N HIS A 38 -3.30 8.78 -11.30
CA HIS A 38 -3.61 10.21 -11.15
C HIS A 38 -4.40 10.46 -9.86
N GLN A 39 -5.43 9.65 -9.64
CA GLN A 39 -6.23 9.75 -8.42
C GLN A 39 -5.38 9.44 -7.20
N GLY A 40 -4.49 8.46 -7.32
CA GLY A 40 -3.59 8.10 -6.24
C GLY A 40 -2.67 9.24 -5.83
N LYS A 41 -2.05 9.90 -6.82
CA LYS A 41 -1.20 11.06 -6.55
C LYS A 41 -1.98 12.18 -5.86
N GLN A 42 -3.18 12.47 -6.36
CA GLN A 42 -4.01 13.50 -5.75
C GLN A 42 -4.36 13.16 -4.31
N ALA A 43 -4.72 11.89 -4.06
CA ALA A 43 -5.07 11.46 -2.71
C ALA A 43 -3.88 11.56 -1.77
N ILE A 44 -2.67 11.25 -2.24
CA ILE A 44 -1.48 11.37 -1.42
C ILE A 44 -1.27 12.82 -0.99
N TYR A 45 -1.39 13.76 -1.93
CA TYR A 45 -1.22 15.17 -1.61
C TYR A 45 -2.33 15.71 -0.72
N ASN A 46 -3.57 15.34 -1.01
CA ASN A 46 -4.72 15.95 -0.34
C ASN A 46 -5.03 15.32 1.01
N GLN A 47 -4.78 14.03 1.17
CA GLN A 47 -5.18 13.28 2.36
C GLN A 47 -3.99 12.88 3.24
N GLN A 48 -2.79 12.89 2.70
CA GLN A 48 -1.57 12.55 3.44
C GLN A 48 -1.67 11.21 4.17
N PRO A 49 -1.88 10.11 3.43
CA PRO A 49 -2.02 8.80 4.07
C PRO A 49 -0.74 8.38 4.77
N ASP A 50 -0.88 7.51 5.76
CA ASP A 50 0.24 6.94 6.48
C ASP A 50 0.89 5.80 5.70
N LEU A 51 0.16 5.20 4.76
CA LEU A 51 0.65 4.09 3.95
C LEU A 51 -0.15 4.05 2.66
N VAL A 52 0.50 3.67 1.57
CA VAL A 52 -0.16 3.48 0.27
C VAL A 52 0.05 2.04 -0.18
N ILE A 53 -1.03 1.38 -0.59
CA ILE A 53 -0.99 0.10 -1.29
C ILE A 53 -1.28 0.42 -2.75
N LEU A 54 -0.32 0.12 -3.63
CA LEU A 54 -0.34 0.65 -4.98
C LEU A 54 -0.18 -0.49 -6.00
N ASP A 55 -1.16 -0.62 -6.89
CA ASP A 55 -1.06 -1.57 -7.99
C ASP A 55 -0.14 -1.01 -9.08
N MET A 56 0.66 -1.90 -9.67
CA MET A 56 1.58 -1.52 -10.74
C MET A 56 0.86 -1.27 -12.05
N MET A 57 -0.13 -2.09 -12.38
CA MET A 57 -0.77 -2.08 -13.70
C MET A 57 -2.17 -1.50 -13.62
N MET A 58 -2.32 -0.29 -14.09
CA MET A 58 -3.62 0.40 -14.12
C MET A 58 -3.73 1.22 -15.41
N PRO A 59 -4.95 1.42 -15.93
CA PRO A 59 -5.11 2.29 -17.08
C PRO A 59 -4.78 3.74 -16.73
N ARG A 60 -4.50 4.53 -17.71
CA ARG A 60 -4.15 5.95 -17.64
C ARG A 60 -2.82 6.21 -16.97
N MET A 61 -2.67 5.87 -15.70
CA MET A 61 -1.37 5.99 -15.01
C MET A 61 -1.23 4.82 -14.04
N GLY A 62 -0.22 4.01 -14.25
CA GLY A 62 0.09 2.89 -13.38
C GLY A 62 0.92 3.28 -12.16
N GLY A 63 1.39 2.28 -11.45
CA GLY A 63 2.10 2.50 -10.20
C GLY A 63 3.51 3.06 -10.37
N TYR A 64 4.23 2.68 -11.41
CA TYR A 64 5.59 3.19 -11.57
C TYR A 64 5.66 4.71 -11.69
N PRO A 65 4.83 5.35 -12.52
CA PRO A 65 4.86 6.82 -12.56
C PRO A 65 4.58 7.46 -11.20
N VAL A 66 3.73 6.85 -10.38
CA VAL A 66 3.49 7.34 -9.02
C VAL A 66 4.75 7.22 -8.18
N LEU A 67 5.39 6.05 -8.21
CA LEU A 67 6.64 5.84 -7.47
C LEU A 67 7.72 6.81 -7.92
N GLU A 68 7.86 6.99 -9.23
CA GLU A 68 8.88 7.89 -9.78
C GLU A 68 8.64 9.31 -9.33
N HIS A 69 7.39 9.72 -9.28
CA HIS A 69 7.04 11.06 -8.85
C HIS A 69 7.45 11.33 -7.39
N PHE A 70 7.28 10.33 -6.53
CA PHE A 70 7.55 10.51 -5.10
C PHE A 70 8.97 10.10 -4.69
N ARG A 71 9.76 9.58 -5.62
CA ARG A 71 11.12 9.16 -5.31
C ARG A 71 11.93 10.33 -4.78
N GLY A 72 12.59 10.11 -3.65
CA GLY A 72 13.44 11.12 -3.05
C GLY A 72 12.71 12.23 -2.30
N LYS A 73 11.40 12.21 -2.27
CA LYS A 73 10.63 13.18 -1.49
C LYS A 73 10.55 12.71 -0.05
N THR A 74 11.01 13.55 0.87
CA THR A 74 11.13 13.14 2.27
C THR A 74 9.78 12.99 2.98
N ASP A 75 8.75 13.64 2.46
CA ASP A 75 7.41 13.59 3.05
C ASP A 75 6.49 12.59 2.35
N ALA A 76 7.04 11.79 1.42
CA ALA A 76 6.25 10.76 0.75
C ALA A 76 5.91 9.62 1.74
N PRO A 77 4.69 9.09 1.69
CA PRO A 77 4.35 7.96 2.55
C PRO A 77 5.05 6.68 2.09
N PRO A 78 5.20 5.70 2.98
CA PRO A 78 5.68 4.39 2.55
C PRO A 78 4.69 3.76 1.58
N ILE A 79 5.20 3.04 0.59
CA ILE A 79 4.39 2.43 -0.47
C ILE A 79 4.69 0.95 -0.53
N ILE A 80 3.62 0.14 -0.46
CA ILE A 80 3.66 -1.29 -0.73
C ILE A 80 3.11 -1.47 -2.15
N MET A 81 3.89 -2.10 -3.03
CA MET A 81 3.41 -2.36 -4.38
C MET A 81 2.78 -3.74 -4.47
N ILE A 82 1.61 -3.82 -5.10
CA ILE A 82 0.96 -5.09 -5.40
C ILE A 82 0.84 -5.21 -6.91
N THR A 83 1.00 -6.43 -7.43
CA THR A 83 0.98 -6.61 -8.88
C THR A 83 0.76 -8.06 -9.26
N ALA A 84 0.10 -8.28 -10.40
CA ALA A 84 0.01 -9.60 -11.01
C ALA A 84 1.26 -9.95 -11.82
N ASN A 85 2.16 -8.98 -12.04
CA ASN A 85 3.35 -9.20 -12.86
C ASN A 85 4.41 -9.99 -12.10
N GLU A 86 4.97 -11.00 -12.73
CA GLU A 86 5.92 -11.90 -12.08
C GLU A 86 7.39 -11.60 -12.39
N GLY A 87 7.67 -10.63 -13.22
CA GLY A 87 9.03 -10.37 -13.66
C GLY A 87 9.93 -9.85 -12.55
N SER A 88 11.10 -10.47 -12.40
CA SER A 88 12.08 -10.02 -11.40
C SER A 88 12.58 -8.62 -11.67
N ARG A 89 12.60 -8.20 -12.93
CA ARG A 89 12.98 -6.83 -13.30
C ARG A 89 12.03 -5.81 -12.68
N HIS A 90 10.76 -6.13 -12.66
CA HIS A 90 9.75 -5.22 -12.09
C HIS A 90 9.94 -5.07 -10.59
N LYS A 91 10.23 -6.17 -9.91
CA LYS A 91 10.50 -6.14 -8.49
C LYS A 91 11.74 -5.31 -8.18
N ALA A 92 12.81 -5.55 -8.93
CA ALA A 92 14.07 -4.83 -8.73
C ALA A 92 13.87 -3.33 -8.95
N TYR A 93 13.12 -2.96 -9.97
CA TYR A 93 12.87 -1.56 -10.26
C TYR A 93 12.01 -0.90 -9.18
N ALA A 94 10.98 -1.61 -8.70
CA ALA A 94 10.14 -1.09 -7.62
C ALA A 94 10.98 -0.87 -6.36
N GLU A 95 11.86 -1.82 -6.05
CA GLU A 95 12.74 -1.68 -4.90
C GLU A 95 13.70 -0.51 -5.05
N TYR A 96 14.23 -0.33 -6.25
CA TYR A 96 15.07 0.82 -6.57
C TYR A 96 14.32 2.13 -6.35
N LEU A 97 13.03 2.15 -6.68
CA LEU A 97 12.20 3.34 -6.50
C LEU A 97 11.74 3.53 -5.05
N GLY A 98 12.07 2.61 -4.17
CA GLY A 98 11.89 2.80 -2.74
C GLY A 98 10.64 2.21 -2.13
N VAL A 99 9.99 1.23 -2.78
CA VAL A 99 8.85 0.56 -2.13
C VAL A 99 9.33 -0.17 -0.86
N VAL A 100 8.47 -0.20 0.15
CA VAL A 100 8.82 -0.90 1.38
C VAL A 100 8.59 -2.39 1.27
N ASP A 101 7.71 -2.82 0.37
CA ASP A 101 7.54 -4.23 0.06
C ASP A 101 6.85 -4.37 -1.30
N TYR A 102 6.94 -5.57 -1.86
CA TYR A 102 6.42 -5.89 -3.18
C TYR A 102 5.69 -7.22 -3.05
N ILE A 103 4.38 -7.21 -3.28
CA ILE A 103 3.54 -8.39 -3.08
C ILE A 103 2.89 -8.78 -4.40
N ARG A 104 3.03 -10.04 -4.77
CA ARG A 104 2.50 -10.56 -6.02
C ARG A 104 1.07 -11.07 -5.83
N LYS A 105 0.20 -10.71 -6.77
CA LYS A 105 -1.17 -11.25 -6.82
C LYS A 105 -1.16 -12.64 -7.46
N PRO A 106 -1.98 -13.55 -7.03
CA PRO A 106 -2.83 -13.48 -5.84
C PRO A 106 -1.99 -13.65 -4.58
N PHE A 107 -2.40 -13.03 -3.50
CA PHE A 107 -1.67 -13.10 -2.23
C PHE A 107 -2.58 -13.56 -1.11
N ALA A 108 -1.96 -14.14 -0.09
CA ALA A 108 -2.69 -14.47 1.12
C ALA A 108 -2.97 -13.17 1.88
N LEU A 109 -4.17 -13.04 2.40
CA LEU A 109 -4.57 -11.85 3.11
C LEU A 109 -3.70 -11.62 4.33
N GLU A 110 -3.34 -12.68 5.02
CA GLU A 110 -2.45 -12.60 6.19
C GLU A 110 -1.10 -11.98 5.83
N ARG A 111 -0.58 -12.33 4.65
CA ARG A 111 0.68 -11.76 4.19
C ARG A 111 0.56 -10.24 4.02
N LEU A 112 -0.51 -9.79 3.40
CA LEU A 112 -0.72 -8.36 3.22
C LEU A 112 -0.85 -7.66 4.55
N LEU A 113 -1.63 -8.22 5.47
CA LEU A 113 -1.83 -7.62 6.79
C LEU A 113 -0.53 -7.53 7.58
N GLU A 114 0.29 -8.58 7.52
CA GLU A 114 1.59 -8.56 8.17
C GLU A 114 2.47 -7.44 7.62
N THR A 115 2.48 -7.31 6.30
CA THR A 115 3.28 -6.28 5.64
C THR A 115 2.80 -4.88 6.02
N VAL A 116 1.48 -4.68 6.04
CA VAL A 116 0.88 -3.41 6.44
C VAL A 116 1.26 -3.07 7.88
N ASN A 117 1.06 -4.02 8.78
CA ASN A 117 1.35 -3.79 10.20
C ASN A 117 2.83 -3.50 10.44
N LYS A 118 3.69 -4.21 9.74
CA LYS A 118 5.13 -3.98 9.83
C LYS A 118 5.50 -2.59 9.32
N ALA A 119 4.93 -2.18 8.19
CA ALA A 119 5.23 -0.88 7.61
C ALA A 119 4.78 0.26 8.51
N LEU A 120 3.69 0.06 9.25
CA LEU A 120 3.15 1.08 10.15
C LEU A 120 3.63 0.95 11.58
N GLY A 121 4.46 -0.07 11.86
CA GLY A 121 4.98 -0.28 13.21
C GLY A 121 3.93 -0.72 14.21
N VAL A 122 2.90 -1.45 13.73
CA VAL A 122 1.78 -1.89 14.55
C VAL A 122 1.86 -3.40 14.76
N ALA A 123 1.76 -3.85 16.02
CA ALA A 123 1.72 -5.27 16.34
C ALA A 123 0.36 -5.86 15.94
N LYS A 124 0.35 -7.15 15.61
CA LYS A 124 -0.91 -7.84 15.36
C LYS A 124 -1.76 -7.85 16.61
N PRO A 125 -3.09 -7.68 16.48
CA PRO A 125 -3.95 -7.61 17.67
C PRO A 125 -3.89 -8.86 18.56
N ASP A 126 -3.66 -10.04 17.97
CA ASP A 126 -3.62 -11.30 18.70
C ASP A 126 -2.19 -11.74 19.03
N GLU A 127 -1.22 -10.88 18.79
CA GLU A 127 0.19 -11.19 19.01
C GLU A 127 0.62 -10.62 20.35
N GLU A 128 1.18 -11.48 21.20
CA GLU A 128 1.70 -10.99 22.47
C GLU A 128 3.00 -10.23 22.23
N PRO A 129 3.23 -9.15 22.98
CA PRO A 129 4.51 -8.46 22.87
C PRO A 129 5.64 -9.41 23.20
N LYS A 130 6.70 -9.37 22.41
CA LYS A 130 7.87 -10.19 22.69
C LYS A 130 8.55 -9.68 23.93
N LYS A 131 8.89 -10.59 24.82
CA LYS A 131 9.67 -10.23 25.99
C LYS A 131 11.14 -10.27 25.63
N GLU A 132 11.83 -9.25 25.97
CA GLU A 132 13.26 -9.15 25.71
C GLU A 132 14.09 -9.70 26.83
#